data_de6dbf234106f087a7af3840733baf09
#
_entry.id   de6dbf234106f087a7af3840733baf09
#
_cell.length_a   1.000
_cell.length_b   1.000
_cell.length_c   1.000
_cell.angle_alpha   90.00
_cell.angle_beta   90.00
_cell.angle_gamma   90.00
#
_symmetry.space_group_name_H-M   'P 1'
#
loop_
_entity.id
_entity.type
_entity.pdbx_description
1 polymer ?
#
loop_
_entity_poly.entity_id
_entity_poly.type
_entity_poly.pdbx_seq_one_letter_code
_entity_poly.pdbx_strand_id
1 'polypeptide(L)'
;MNRYLLVAIGAALGANARYLIGVWAGNRLGADFPYGTFIVNVAGSFVLGFLLTLGTERLQLSAEARLLLVVGFLGSFTTFSSYAVESLNLWRDAGLWRSLLNVAGNNLVGLLAAILGAMLARWVQGGG
;
A
#
# COMPACT_ATOMS: atom_id res chain seq x y z
N MET A 1 17.53 -15.97 10.37
CA MET A 1 16.25 -15.98 11.13
C MET A 1 15.23 -16.83 10.38
N ASN A 2 14.30 -17.45 11.08
CA ASN A 2 13.25 -18.24 10.44
C ASN A 2 12.40 -17.35 9.53
N ARG A 3 12.14 -17.82 8.28
CA ARG A 3 11.37 -17.09 7.25
C ARG A 3 9.98 -16.66 7.74
N TYR A 4 9.30 -17.57 8.44
CA TYR A 4 7.97 -17.29 9.01
C TYR A 4 8.01 -16.19 10.09
N LEU A 5 9.07 -16.15 10.89
CA LEU A 5 9.25 -15.12 11.91
C LEU A 5 9.48 -13.74 11.28
N LEU A 6 10.28 -13.65 10.22
CA LEU A 6 10.48 -12.41 9.47
C LEU A 6 9.17 -11.86 8.90
N VAL A 7 8.38 -12.74 8.25
CA VAL A 7 7.08 -12.37 7.73
C VAL A 7 6.13 -11.96 8.86
N ALA A 8 6.10 -12.69 9.97
CA ALA A 8 5.22 -12.39 11.10
C ALA A 8 5.53 -11.03 11.74
N ILE A 9 6.82 -10.71 11.94
CA ILE A 9 7.23 -9.40 12.47
C ILE A 9 6.84 -8.29 11.51
N GLY A 10 7.18 -8.43 10.24
CA GLY A 10 6.80 -7.47 9.21
C GLY A 10 5.28 -7.28 9.14
N ALA A 11 4.51 -8.37 9.15
CA ALA A 11 3.07 -8.35 9.10
C ALA A 11 2.44 -7.66 10.31
N ALA A 12 2.95 -7.93 11.52
CA ALA A 12 2.50 -7.26 12.73
C ALA A 12 2.70 -5.73 12.65
N LEU A 13 3.89 -5.30 12.20
CA LEU A 13 4.19 -3.89 12.02
C LEU A 13 3.32 -3.24 10.93
N GLY A 14 3.18 -3.90 9.77
CA GLY A 14 2.39 -3.40 8.66
C GLY A 14 0.90 -3.29 8.99
N ALA A 15 0.33 -4.30 9.63
CA ALA A 15 -1.07 -4.29 10.06
C ALA A 15 -1.35 -3.19 11.10
N ASN A 16 -0.46 -3.00 12.08
CA ASN A 16 -0.59 -1.93 13.06
C ASN A 16 -0.45 -0.54 12.40
N ALA A 17 0.50 -0.35 11.49
CA ALA A 17 0.66 0.89 10.75
C ALA A 17 -0.61 1.22 9.95
N ARG A 18 -1.20 0.24 9.26
CA ARG A 18 -2.47 0.39 8.57
C ARG A 18 -3.60 0.81 9.52
N TYR A 19 -3.72 0.15 10.65
CA TYR A 19 -4.72 0.48 11.66
C TYR A 19 -4.58 1.92 12.14
N LEU A 20 -3.36 2.34 12.49
CA LEU A 20 -3.09 3.70 12.97
C LEU A 20 -3.42 4.77 11.92
N ILE A 21 -3.06 4.53 10.65
CA ILE A 21 -3.42 5.43 9.55
C ILE A 21 -4.93 5.46 9.35
N GLY A 22 -5.62 4.33 9.46
CA GLY A 22 -7.08 4.27 9.39
C GLY A 22 -7.75 5.11 10.46
N VAL A 23 -7.32 4.98 11.71
CA VAL A 23 -7.83 5.78 12.85
C VAL A 23 -7.52 7.27 12.64
N TRP A 24 -6.29 7.61 12.29
CA TRP A 24 -5.89 8.98 12.03
C TRP A 24 -6.72 9.61 10.89
N ALA A 25 -6.86 8.91 9.77
CA ALA A 25 -7.63 9.40 8.62
C ALA A 25 -9.11 9.58 8.96
N GLY A 26 -9.72 8.62 9.66
CA GLY A 26 -11.12 8.75 10.12
C GLY A 26 -11.34 9.95 11.01
N ASN A 27 -10.41 10.22 11.94
CA ASN A 27 -10.49 11.35 12.86
C ASN A 27 -10.23 12.71 12.19
N ARG A 28 -9.39 12.75 11.16
CA ARG A 28 -8.97 14.02 10.52
C ARG A 28 -9.72 14.34 9.24
N LEU A 29 -10.05 13.34 8.44
CA LEU A 29 -10.64 13.50 7.11
C LEU A 29 -12.12 13.12 7.08
N GLY A 30 -12.63 12.51 8.15
CA GLY A 30 -14.01 12.06 8.25
C GLY A 30 -14.22 10.63 7.77
N ALA A 31 -15.48 10.16 7.93
CA ALA A 31 -15.87 8.79 7.61
C ALA A 31 -16.68 8.66 6.30
N ASP A 32 -16.91 9.75 5.58
CA ASP A 32 -17.73 9.77 4.36
C ASP A 32 -17.08 9.07 3.16
N PHE A 33 -15.78 8.88 3.23
CA PHE A 33 -14.98 8.19 2.24
C PHE A 33 -13.87 7.39 2.94
N PRO A 34 -13.46 6.20 2.43
CA PRO A 34 -12.45 5.35 3.06
C PRO A 34 -11.01 5.87 2.82
N TYR A 35 -10.72 7.07 3.33
CA TYR A 35 -9.41 7.71 3.15
C TYR A 35 -8.25 6.87 3.68
N GLY A 36 -8.43 6.17 4.81
CA GLY A 36 -7.38 5.34 5.40
C GLY A 36 -6.93 4.25 4.46
N THR A 37 -7.86 3.49 3.89
CA THR A 37 -7.59 2.43 2.91
C THR A 37 -6.95 3.01 1.64
N PHE A 38 -7.46 4.13 1.14
CA PHE A 38 -6.88 4.82 -0.01
C PHE A 38 -5.42 5.21 0.23
N ILE A 39 -5.12 5.84 1.36
CA ILE A 39 -3.77 6.30 1.72
C ILE A 39 -2.80 5.12 1.82
N VAL A 40 -3.16 4.05 2.54
CA VAL A 40 -2.26 2.90 2.70
C VAL A 40 -2.01 2.16 1.38
N ASN A 41 -3.02 2.06 0.53
CA ASN A 41 -2.87 1.41 -0.78
C ASN A 41 -1.99 2.24 -1.72
N VAL A 42 -2.17 3.55 -1.78
CA VAL A 42 -1.35 4.45 -2.60
C VAL A 42 0.08 4.52 -2.08
N ALA A 43 0.27 4.76 -0.79
CA ALA A 43 1.60 4.82 -0.16
C ALA A 43 2.33 3.47 -0.28
N GLY A 44 1.64 2.37 0.00
CA GLY A 44 2.20 1.02 -0.12
C GLY A 44 2.59 0.67 -1.56
N SER A 45 1.78 1.06 -2.54
CA SER A 45 2.08 0.87 -3.97
C SER A 45 3.32 1.64 -4.40
N PHE A 46 3.47 2.89 -3.95
CA PHE A 46 4.67 3.70 -4.20
C PHE A 46 5.92 3.04 -3.61
N VAL A 47 5.89 2.68 -2.32
CA VAL A 47 7.02 2.07 -1.63
C VAL A 47 7.37 0.71 -2.25
N LEU A 48 6.37 -0.09 -2.61
CA LEU A 48 6.59 -1.39 -3.24
C LEU A 48 7.23 -1.25 -4.62
N GLY A 49 6.73 -0.32 -5.46
CA GLY A 49 7.32 -0.02 -6.76
C GLY A 49 8.78 0.43 -6.64
N PHE A 50 9.08 1.28 -5.65
CA PHE A 50 10.44 1.73 -5.34
C PHE A 50 11.35 0.57 -4.91
N LEU A 51 10.95 -0.20 -3.90
CA LEU A 51 11.77 -1.28 -3.34
C LEU A 51 12.03 -2.42 -4.32
N LEU A 52 11.02 -2.82 -5.10
CA LEU A 52 11.18 -3.89 -6.08
C LEU A 52 12.10 -3.47 -7.23
N THR A 53 12.03 -2.22 -7.67
CA THR A 53 12.93 -1.70 -8.72
C THR A 53 14.35 -1.57 -8.20
N LEU A 54 14.57 -1.08 -6.98
CA LEU A 54 15.91 -1.09 -6.36
C LEU A 54 16.48 -2.51 -6.27
N GLY A 55 15.66 -3.47 -5.91
CA GLY A 55 16.09 -4.86 -5.72
C GLY A 55 16.45 -5.62 -6.99
N THR A 56 15.97 -5.17 -8.15
CA THR A 56 16.22 -5.85 -9.43
C THR A 56 17.44 -5.33 -10.18
N GLU A 57 17.80 -4.07 -10.00
CA GLU A 57 18.79 -3.44 -10.91
C GLU A 57 20.20 -3.31 -10.30
N ARG A 58 20.39 -2.92 -9.05
CA ARG A 58 21.73 -2.72 -8.46
C ARG A 58 21.86 -2.98 -6.96
N LEU A 59 20.85 -2.70 -6.18
CA LEU A 59 20.85 -2.94 -4.73
C LEU A 59 19.98 -4.16 -4.46
N GLN A 60 20.58 -5.34 -4.48
CA GLN A 60 19.85 -6.57 -4.14
C GLN A 60 19.40 -6.49 -2.67
N LEU A 61 18.11 -6.30 -2.47
CA LEU A 61 17.54 -6.56 -1.15
C LEU A 61 17.85 -8.00 -0.77
N SER A 62 18.42 -8.20 0.41
CA SER A 62 18.62 -9.56 0.91
C SER A 62 17.28 -10.31 0.97
N ALA A 63 17.33 -11.64 0.86
CA ALA A 63 16.12 -12.46 0.95
C ALA A 63 15.34 -12.20 2.26
N GLU A 64 16.05 -11.95 3.35
CA GLU A 64 15.48 -11.62 4.65
C GLU A 64 14.79 -10.25 4.67
N ALA A 65 15.45 -9.22 4.11
CA ALA A 65 14.84 -7.89 3.99
C ALA A 65 13.58 -7.93 3.12
N ARG A 66 13.58 -8.73 2.06
CA ARG A 66 12.41 -8.92 1.19
C ARG A 66 11.24 -9.58 1.93
N LEU A 67 11.53 -10.61 2.74
CA LEU A 67 10.50 -11.27 3.55
C LEU A 67 9.93 -10.33 4.61
N LEU A 68 10.77 -9.55 5.29
CA LEU A 68 10.34 -8.62 6.32
C LEU A 68 9.56 -7.44 5.75
N LEU A 69 10.12 -6.74 4.76
CA LEU A 69 9.58 -5.48 4.27
C LEU A 69 8.51 -5.65 3.20
N VAL A 70 8.76 -6.52 2.21
CA VAL A 70 7.84 -6.66 1.06
C VAL A 70 6.71 -7.60 1.41
N VAL A 71 7.02 -8.83 1.81
CA VAL A 71 6.00 -9.84 2.08
C VAL A 71 5.25 -9.55 3.39
N GLY A 72 6.00 -9.29 4.47
CA GLY A 72 5.42 -9.05 5.78
C GLY A 72 4.79 -7.66 5.88
N PHE A 73 5.61 -6.62 5.89
CA PHE A 73 5.15 -5.25 6.17
C PHE A 73 4.20 -4.75 5.08
N LEU A 74 4.64 -4.61 3.83
CA LEU A 74 3.83 -4.06 2.75
C LEU A 74 2.63 -4.94 2.41
N GLY A 75 2.79 -6.27 2.46
CA GLY A 75 1.70 -7.21 2.26
C GLY A 75 0.56 -7.08 3.27
N SER A 76 0.87 -6.68 4.52
CA SER A 76 -0.11 -6.44 5.58
C SER A 76 -0.54 -4.97 5.71
N PHE A 77 0.27 -4.06 5.24
CA PHE A 77 -0.01 -2.62 5.23
C PHE A 77 -1.08 -2.25 4.20
N THR A 78 -1.00 -2.81 2.99
CA THR A 78 -1.99 -2.62 1.92
C THR A 78 -3.15 -3.59 2.05
N THR A 79 -4.31 -3.27 1.46
CA THR A 79 -5.48 -4.13 1.54
C THR A 79 -6.39 -4.02 0.34
N PHE A 80 -6.61 -5.13 -0.33
CA PHE A 80 -7.62 -5.24 -1.38
C PHE A 80 -9.02 -5.52 -0.81
N SER A 81 -9.13 -6.38 0.20
CA SER A 81 -10.42 -6.80 0.75
C SER A 81 -11.18 -5.65 1.42
N SER A 82 -10.48 -4.80 2.18
CA SER A 82 -11.10 -3.60 2.75
C SER A 82 -11.61 -2.67 1.67
N TYR A 83 -10.78 -2.36 0.68
CA TYR A 83 -11.16 -1.55 -0.47
C TYR A 83 -12.40 -2.10 -1.20
N ALA A 84 -12.47 -3.42 -1.42
CA ALA A 84 -13.58 -4.05 -2.13
C ALA A 84 -14.91 -3.91 -1.33
N VAL A 85 -14.87 -4.21 -0.03
CA VAL A 85 -16.05 -4.09 0.84
C VAL A 85 -16.47 -2.64 1.03
N GLU A 86 -15.53 -1.72 1.20
CA GLU A 86 -15.81 -0.28 1.31
C GLU A 86 -16.43 0.27 0.03
N SER A 87 -16.00 -0.19 -1.14
CA SER A 87 -16.62 0.19 -2.43
C SER A 87 -18.06 -0.30 -2.53
N LEU A 88 -18.34 -1.52 -2.07
CA LEU A 88 -19.69 -2.05 -2.00
C LEU A 88 -20.59 -1.25 -1.04
N ASN A 89 -20.07 -0.92 0.14
CA ASN A 89 -20.79 -0.12 1.13
C ASN A 89 -21.08 1.29 0.61
N LEU A 90 -20.10 1.94 -0.03
CA LEU A 90 -20.31 3.25 -0.67
C LEU A 90 -21.41 3.21 -1.73
N TRP A 91 -21.48 2.16 -2.53
CA TRP A 91 -22.56 2.01 -3.51
C TRP A 91 -23.92 1.92 -2.84
N ARG A 92 -24.04 1.12 -1.79
CA ARG A 92 -25.31 0.92 -1.06
C ARG A 92 -25.76 2.17 -0.29
N ASP A 93 -24.85 2.85 0.37
CA ASP A 93 -25.16 3.88 1.36
C ASP A 93 -25.03 5.30 0.81
N ALA A 94 -24.17 5.52 -0.20
CA ALA A 94 -23.82 6.84 -0.71
C ALA A 94 -23.95 6.99 -2.25
N GLY A 95 -24.31 5.90 -2.94
CA GLY A 95 -24.56 5.88 -4.37
C GLY A 95 -23.36 5.43 -5.22
N LEU A 96 -23.68 5.04 -6.45
CA LEU A 96 -22.72 4.45 -7.40
C LEU A 96 -21.51 5.35 -7.66
N TRP A 97 -21.72 6.67 -7.74
CA TRP A 97 -20.63 7.61 -8.05
C TRP A 97 -19.49 7.58 -7.02
N ARG A 98 -19.84 7.57 -5.73
CA ARG A 98 -18.83 7.49 -4.67
C ARG A 98 -18.08 6.14 -4.68
N SER A 99 -18.79 5.07 -4.98
CA SER A 99 -18.16 3.76 -5.19
C SER A 99 -17.18 3.79 -6.36
N LEU A 100 -17.57 4.33 -7.51
CA LEU A 100 -16.71 4.47 -8.68
C LEU A 100 -15.48 5.34 -8.41
N LEU A 101 -15.61 6.41 -7.63
CA LEU A 101 -14.48 7.24 -7.22
C LEU A 101 -13.49 6.44 -6.35
N ASN A 102 -13.97 5.59 -5.43
CA ASN A 102 -13.10 4.74 -4.65
C ASN A 102 -12.39 3.69 -5.51
N VAL A 103 -13.11 3.07 -6.43
CA VAL A 103 -12.55 2.09 -7.37
C VAL A 103 -11.51 2.73 -8.28
N ALA A 104 -11.85 3.83 -8.95
CA ALA A 104 -10.94 4.53 -9.84
C ALA A 104 -9.73 5.09 -9.07
N GLY A 105 -9.95 5.70 -7.92
CA GLY A 105 -8.89 6.25 -7.08
C GLY A 105 -7.87 5.19 -6.65
N ASN A 106 -8.32 4.09 -6.05
CA ASN A 106 -7.41 3.02 -5.64
C ASN A 106 -6.65 2.41 -6.82
N ASN A 107 -7.32 2.18 -7.96
CA ASN A 107 -6.67 1.54 -9.10
C ASN A 107 -5.76 2.51 -9.88
N LEU A 108 -6.25 3.68 -10.27
CA LEU A 108 -5.48 4.61 -11.09
C LEU A 108 -4.36 5.29 -10.29
N VAL A 109 -4.68 5.84 -9.13
CA VAL A 109 -3.67 6.53 -8.29
C VAL A 109 -2.69 5.53 -7.70
N GLY A 110 -3.15 4.34 -7.30
CA GLY A 110 -2.28 3.26 -6.82
C GLY A 110 -1.29 2.79 -7.90
N LEU A 111 -1.76 2.59 -9.14
CA LEU A 111 -0.89 2.21 -10.26
C LEU A 111 0.12 3.33 -10.60
N LEU A 112 -0.34 4.59 -10.66
CA LEU A 112 0.55 5.73 -10.87
C LEU A 112 1.59 5.85 -9.75
N ALA A 113 1.19 5.65 -8.50
CA ALA A 113 2.11 5.66 -7.37
C ALA A 113 3.20 4.58 -7.49
N ALA A 114 2.84 3.36 -7.90
CA ALA A 114 3.80 2.29 -8.15
C ALA A 114 4.80 2.65 -9.27
N ILE A 115 4.31 3.23 -10.36
CA ILE A 115 5.14 3.71 -11.47
C ILE A 115 6.10 4.80 -10.99
N LEU A 116 5.61 5.79 -10.25
CA LEU A 116 6.44 6.88 -9.71
C LEU A 116 7.50 6.36 -8.72
N GLY A 117 7.15 5.39 -7.89
CA GLY A 117 8.11 4.72 -7.02
C GLY A 117 9.23 4.03 -7.81
N ALA A 118 8.87 3.30 -8.85
CA ALA A 118 9.83 2.64 -9.74
C ALA A 118 10.72 3.65 -10.48
N MET A 119 10.16 4.75 -10.97
CA MET A 119 10.91 5.83 -11.63
C MET A 119 11.90 6.48 -10.67
N LEU A 120 11.48 6.78 -9.45
CA LEU A 120 12.36 7.33 -8.41
C LEU A 120 13.52 6.39 -8.10
N ALA A 121 13.27 5.08 -7.99
CA ALA A 121 14.31 4.09 -7.77
C ALA A 121 15.37 4.10 -8.88
N ARG A 122 14.95 4.17 -10.13
CA ARG A 122 15.86 4.28 -11.29
C ARG A 122 16.68 5.56 -11.24
N TRP A 123 16.06 6.68 -10.95
CA TRP A 123 16.74 7.97 -10.85
C TRP A 123 17.81 7.97 -9.75
N VAL A 124 17.50 7.43 -8.56
CA VAL A 124 18.45 7.31 -7.45
C VAL A 124 19.64 6.41 -7.79
N GLN A 125 19.45 5.41 -8.66
CA GLN A 125 20.52 4.50 -9.10
C GLN A 125 21.43 5.11 -10.17
N GLY A 126 21.18 6.33 -10.61
CA GLY A 126 21.96 7.01 -11.65
C GLY A 126 21.74 6.43 -13.05
N GLY A 127 20.60 5.80 -13.26
CA GLY A 127 20.15 5.33 -14.56
C GLY A 127 19.43 6.46 -15.28
N GLY A 128 20.16 7.18 -16.11
CA GLY A 128 19.59 7.93 -17.20
C GLY A 128 19.37 7.00 -18.38
#